data_7f91a58e130cd18861795096d4b4b193
#
_entry.id   7f91a58e130cd18861795096d4b4b193
#
_cell.length_a   1.000
_cell.length_b   1.000
_cell.length_c   1.000
_cell.angle_alpha   90.00
_cell.angle_beta   90.00
_cell.angle_gamma   90.00
#
_symmetry.space_group_name_H-M   'P 1'
#
loop_
_entity.id
_entity.type
_entity.pdbx_description
1 polymer ?
#
loop_
_entity_poly.entity_id
_entity_poly.type
_entity_poly.pdbx_seq_one_letter_code
_entity_poly.pdbx_strand_id
1 'polypeptide(L)'
;MKRKNNIILRLSSLSLLLSVLLVSTACQAKQTLPTANEDTVETASALLSSTEDLGEEYLDSFVFLGESTTYHIKSRGVLRGGTNTTQVWGTDNGTAMLDPTIASLRIRYPETGELLTVSEAVKKKHPKRMLLCFGLNGAVQFKKRGSDYFKDCYRLLVNEIKAASPQTNIVIASCFPVAENMDMTRYSVTLDELNGIIDEINAWALELCEEEGLSYLAVNEILKDERGRLKTEYQNGDGHHLTREAYLEILKYLRTHGAK
;
A
#
# COMPACT_ATOMS: atom_id res chain seq x y z
N MET A 1 -19.27 -8.23 64.80
CA MET A 1 -20.51 -8.99 64.89
C MET A 1 -20.51 -9.97 63.75
N LYS A 2 -20.20 -11.28 63.95
CA LYS A 2 -21.07 -12.44 64.13
C LYS A 2 -22.07 -12.55 62.97
N ARG A 3 -22.21 -13.60 62.21
CA ARG A 3 -22.15 -15.06 62.33
C ARG A 3 -22.55 -15.60 60.94
N LYS A 4 -22.29 -16.66 60.41
CA LYS A 4 -22.03 -18.11 60.65
C LYS A 4 -22.48 -18.89 59.41
N ASN A 5 -21.61 -19.75 58.98
CA ASN A 5 -21.77 -21.15 58.53
C ASN A 5 -23.17 -21.68 58.16
N ASN A 6 -23.23 -22.47 57.06
CA ASN A 6 -23.51 -23.88 57.22
C ASN A 6 -23.23 -24.71 55.94
N ILE A 7 -22.44 -25.73 56.16
CA ILE A 7 -22.16 -26.92 55.34
C ILE A 7 -23.31 -27.88 55.54
N ILE A 8 -23.79 -28.53 54.48
CA ILE A 8 -24.43 -29.86 54.56
C ILE A 8 -23.96 -30.73 53.40
N LEU A 9 -23.32 -31.80 53.77
CA LEU A 9 -22.89 -32.99 53.05
C LEU A 9 -24.01 -34.08 53.11
N ARG A 10 -24.18 -34.91 52.08
CA ARG A 10 -24.65 -36.33 52.10
C ARG A 10 -24.77 -36.81 50.65
N LEU A 11 -23.93 -37.70 50.18
CA LEU A 11 -23.75 -39.15 50.35
C LEU A 11 -24.80 -40.02 49.64
N SER A 12 -24.29 -40.76 48.66
CA SER A 12 -24.45 -42.16 48.28
C SER A 12 -25.78 -42.70 47.74
N SER A 13 -25.68 -43.31 46.55
CA SER A 13 -25.92 -44.79 46.50
C SER A 13 -25.47 -45.38 45.16
N LEU A 14 -24.73 -46.42 45.31
CA LEU A 14 -24.21 -47.41 44.37
C LEU A 14 -25.34 -48.35 43.95
N SER A 15 -25.51 -48.65 42.66
CA SER A 15 -26.28 -49.87 42.22
C SER A 15 -25.59 -50.47 41.00
N LEU A 16 -25.10 -51.64 41.23
CA LEU A 16 -24.48 -52.65 40.37
C LEU A 16 -25.57 -53.59 39.83
N LEU A 17 -25.60 -53.90 38.53
CA LEU A 17 -26.22 -55.12 37.90
C LEU A 17 -25.82 -55.07 36.40
N LEU A 18 -24.94 -55.89 35.99
CA LEU A 18 -24.81 -57.24 35.49
C LEU A 18 -25.49 -57.54 34.13
N SER A 19 -24.60 -57.69 33.15
CA SER A 19 -24.55 -58.60 31.98
C SER A 19 -25.78 -58.83 31.11
N VAL A 20 -25.59 -58.60 29.77
CA VAL A 20 -25.82 -59.61 28.73
C VAL A 20 -24.95 -59.32 27.51
N LEU A 21 -24.07 -60.26 27.14
CA LEU A 21 -23.39 -60.35 25.86
C LEU A 21 -24.38 -60.67 24.75
N LEU A 22 -24.51 -59.89 23.75
CA LEU A 22 -25.00 -60.26 22.43
C LEU A 22 -23.97 -59.83 21.38
N VAL A 23 -23.27 -60.84 20.84
CA VAL A 23 -22.42 -60.73 19.68
C VAL A 23 -23.31 -60.62 18.46
N SER A 24 -23.36 -59.48 17.85
CA SER A 24 -23.86 -59.26 16.49
C SER A 24 -22.74 -58.73 15.61
N THR A 25 -22.25 -59.61 14.73
CA THR A 25 -21.41 -59.30 13.60
C THR A 25 -22.17 -58.37 12.67
N ALA A 26 -21.82 -57.07 12.68
CA ALA A 26 -22.27 -56.11 11.68
C ALA A 26 -21.06 -55.67 10.86
N CYS A 27 -21.14 -55.90 9.56
CA CYS A 27 -20.23 -55.37 8.56
C CYS A 27 -20.02 -53.88 8.78
N GLN A 28 -18.78 -53.49 9.05
CA GLN A 28 -18.36 -52.09 9.00
C GLN A 28 -18.22 -51.67 7.53
N ALA A 29 -19.23 -50.99 7.00
CA ALA A 29 -19.07 -50.13 5.85
C ALA A 29 -18.19 -48.94 6.29
N LYS A 30 -17.01 -48.84 5.74
CA LYS A 30 -16.15 -47.62 5.84
C LYS A 30 -16.93 -46.47 5.23
N GLN A 31 -17.55 -45.62 6.03
CA GLN A 31 -17.93 -44.28 5.65
C GLN A 31 -16.65 -43.46 5.57
N THR A 32 -16.14 -43.24 4.36
CA THR A 32 -15.21 -42.16 4.05
C THR A 32 -15.94 -40.83 4.27
N LEU A 33 -15.61 -40.12 5.35
CA LEU A 33 -15.95 -38.73 5.50
C LEU A 33 -15.38 -37.97 4.27
N PRO A 34 -16.16 -37.08 3.64
CA PRO A 34 -15.59 -36.19 2.64
C PRO A 34 -14.58 -35.34 3.36
N THR A 35 -13.31 -35.45 2.94
CA THR A 35 -12.29 -34.47 3.25
C THR A 35 -12.82 -33.12 2.78
N ALA A 36 -13.07 -32.23 3.74
CA ALA A 36 -13.26 -30.81 3.42
C ALA A 36 -12.04 -30.40 2.59
N ASN A 37 -12.27 -30.05 1.32
CA ASN A 37 -11.32 -29.27 0.58
C ASN A 37 -11.16 -27.98 1.40
N GLU A 38 -10.03 -27.81 2.04
CA GLU A 38 -9.52 -26.48 2.35
C GLU A 38 -9.30 -25.82 0.99
N ASP A 39 -10.31 -25.08 0.55
CA ASP A 39 -10.11 -24.06 -0.46
C ASP A 39 -9.09 -23.08 0.14
N THR A 40 -7.83 -23.34 -0.12
CA THR A 40 -6.79 -22.32 0.05
C THR A 40 -7.17 -21.21 -0.90
N VAL A 41 -7.83 -20.18 -0.37
CA VAL A 41 -7.98 -18.91 -1.04
C VAL A 41 -6.54 -18.44 -1.23
N GLU A 42 -6.00 -18.66 -2.42
CA GLU A 42 -4.73 -18.11 -2.85
C GLU A 42 -4.94 -16.59 -2.82
N THR A 43 -4.56 -15.96 -1.70
CA THR A 43 -4.57 -14.50 -1.59
C THR A 43 -3.61 -14.00 -2.66
N ALA A 44 -4.15 -13.41 -3.72
CA ALA A 44 -3.35 -12.84 -4.79
C ALA A 44 -2.35 -11.88 -4.15
N SER A 45 -1.07 -12.06 -4.43
CA SER A 45 0.00 -11.17 -3.94
C SER A 45 -0.34 -9.72 -4.25
N ALA A 46 -0.18 -8.83 -3.28
CA ALA A 46 -0.33 -7.40 -3.49
C ALA A 46 0.70 -6.86 -4.49
N LEU A 47 1.89 -7.48 -4.54
CA LEU A 47 2.95 -7.11 -5.48
C LEU A 47 2.52 -7.39 -6.92
N LEU A 48 2.48 -6.34 -7.73
CA LEU A 48 2.18 -6.44 -9.16
C LEU A 48 3.33 -7.17 -9.89
N SER A 49 2.98 -8.21 -10.60
CA SER A 49 3.88 -8.98 -11.46
C SER A 49 3.88 -8.45 -12.90
N SER A 50 4.91 -8.83 -13.65
CA SER A 50 5.04 -8.46 -15.05
C SER A 50 3.85 -8.97 -15.88
N THR A 51 3.37 -8.11 -16.78
CA THR A 51 2.30 -8.37 -17.76
C THR A 51 2.77 -7.96 -19.15
N GLU A 52 1.95 -8.22 -20.16
CA GLU A 52 2.11 -7.54 -21.44
C GLU A 52 1.92 -6.02 -21.27
N ASP A 53 2.49 -5.23 -22.20
CA ASP A 53 2.33 -3.78 -22.18
C ASP A 53 0.87 -3.40 -22.46
N LEU A 54 0.22 -2.80 -21.48
CA LEU A 54 -1.19 -2.39 -21.53
C LEU A 54 -1.42 -1.08 -22.29
N GLY A 55 -0.36 -0.45 -22.78
CA GLY A 55 -0.40 0.74 -23.61
C GLY A 55 -0.78 2.04 -22.91
N GLU A 56 -0.93 3.09 -23.71
CA GLU A 56 -1.20 4.45 -23.19
C GLU A 56 -2.61 4.58 -22.59
N GLU A 57 -3.59 3.84 -23.07
CA GLU A 57 -4.96 3.88 -22.52
C GLU A 57 -5.02 3.40 -21.08
N TYR A 58 -4.10 2.48 -20.70
CA TYR A 58 -3.96 2.07 -19.31
C TYR A 58 -3.45 3.22 -18.45
N LEU A 59 -2.44 3.98 -18.91
CA LEU A 59 -1.94 5.17 -18.22
C LEU A 59 -3.01 6.26 -18.11
N ASP A 60 -3.81 6.47 -19.15
CA ASP A 60 -4.89 7.46 -19.17
C ASP A 60 -5.97 7.19 -18.12
N SER A 61 -6.05 5.96 -17.62
CA SER A 61 -6.99 5.58 -16.56
C SER A 61 -6.55 5.97 -15.15
N PHE A 62 -5.31 6.45 -14.98
CA PHE A 62 -4.75 6.79 -13.67
C PHE A 62 -4.90 8.27 -13.32
N VAL A 63 -5.08 8.50 -12.03
CA VAL A 63 -4.74 9.74 -11.34
C VAL A 63 -3.50 9.46 -10.48
N PHE A 64 -2.52 10.35 -10.52
CA PHE A 64 -1.28 10.29 -9.77
C PHE A 64 -1.33 11.29 -8.62
N LEU A 65 -1.11 10.83 -7.39
CA LEU A 65 -1.07 11.67 -6.19
C LEU A 65 0.12 11.26 -5.32
N GLY A 66 0.90 12.23 -4.88
CA GLY A 66 2.06 11.97 -4.05
C GLY A 66 2.85 13.22 -3.72
N GLU A 67 4.11 13.00 -3.39
CA GLU A 67 5.08 14.04 -3.07
C GLU A 67 5.57 14.76 -4.34
N SER A 68 6.54 15.67 -4.19
CA SER A 68 7.13 16.42 -5.34
C SER A 68 7.63 15.50 -6.45
N THR A 69 8.18 14.34 -6.11
CA THR A 69 8.61 13.33 -7.08
C THR A 69 7.44 12.83 -7.95
N THR A 70 6.25 12.68 -7.41
CA THR A 70 5.05 12.34 -8.20
C THR A 70 4.56 13.54 -9.01
N TYR A 71 4.56 14.75 -8.42
CA TYR A 71 4.13 15.96 -9.12
C TYR A 71 5.00 16.27 -10.33
N HIS A 72 6.27 15.91 -10.30
CA HIS A 72 7.20 16.12 -11.42
C HIS A 72 6.86 15.29 -12.66
N ILE A 73 6.04 14.25 -12.60
CA ILE A 73 5.47 13.57 -13.78
C ILE A 73 4.81 14.61 -14.70
N LYS A 74 4.05 15.56 -14.11
CA LYS A 74 3.43 16.68 -14.83
C LYS A 74 4.47 17.66 -15.38
N SER A 75 5.41 18.12 -14.54
CA SER A 75 6.39 19.13 -14.96
C SER A 75 7.35 18.61 -16.04
N ARG A 76 7.58 17.31 -16.14
CA ARG A 76 8.38 16.66 -17.19
C ARG A 76 7.59 16.37 -18.47
N GLY A 77 6.26 16.56 -18.44
CA GLY A 77 5.41 16.44 -19.63
C GLY A 77 5.38 15.05 -20.25
N VAL A 78 5.45 13.99 -19.43
CA VAL A 78 5.56 12.59 -19.87
C VAL A 78 4.22 11.88 -20.08
N LEU A 79 3.13 12.46 -19.61
CA LEU A 79 1.77 11.95 -19.81
C LEU A 79 1.09 12.63 -21.00
N ARG A 80 -0.01 12.06 -21.48
CA ARG A 80 -0.89 12.71 -22.45
C ARG A 80 -1.33 14.09 -21.92
N GLY A 81 -1.30 15.10 -22.77
CA GLY A 81 -1.52 16.49 -22.36
C GLY A 81 -0.25 17.22 -21.87
N GLY A 82 0.88 16.53 -21.77
CA GLY A 82 2.17 17.11 -21.39
C GLY A 82 2.10 17.81 -20.03
N THR A 83 2.61 19.03 -19.92
CA THR A 83 2.58 19.84 -18.70
C THR A 83 1.17 20.33 -18.32
N ASN A 84 0.18 20.18 -19.22
CA ASN A 84 -1.22 20.51 -18.98
C ASN A 84 -2.07 19.30 -18.58
N THR A 85 -1.45 18.13 -18.35
CA THR A 85 -2.18 16.93 -17.94
C THR A 85 -3.04 17.18 -16.70
N THR A 86 -4.25 16.61 -16.67
CA THR A 86 -5.15 16.66 -15.51
C THR A 86 -5.04 15.42 -14.62
N GLN A 87 -4.17 14.47 -15.00
CA GLN A 87 -3.98 13.22 -14.27
C GLN A 87 -3.14 13.35 -13.00
N VAL A 88 -2.31 14.39 -12.87
CA VAL A 88 -1.44 14.59 -11.70
C VAL A 88 -2.07 15.61 -10.77
N TRP A 89 -2.42 15.13 -9.57
CA TRP A 89 -3.01 15.96 -8.52
C TRP A 89 -1.94 16.36 -7.52
N GLY A 90 -1.98 17.61 -7.09
CA GLY A 90 -1.01 18.13 -6.12
C GLY A 90 -1.53 19.39 -5.44
N THR A 91 -0.82 19.78 -4.40
CA THR A 91 -1.03 21.05 -3.70
C THR A 91 -0.52 22.22 -4.56
N ASP A 92 -0.75 23.45 -4.14
CA ASP A 92 -0.30 24.65 -4.87
C ASP A 92 1.22 24.72 -5.03
N ASN A 93 1.98 24.15 -4.09
CA ASN A 93 3.45 24.08 -4.16
C ASN A 93 3.97 22.75 -4.76
N GLY A 94 3.09 21.90 -5.28
CA GLY A 94 3.46 20.68 -5.99
C GLY A 94 3.98 19.55 -5.10
N THR A 95 3.81 19.64 -3.77
CA THR A 95 4.17 18.56 -2.86
C THR A 95 3.04 18.27 -1.88
N ALA A 96 2.85 17.01 -1.55
CA ALA A 96 1.98 16.56 -0.47
C ALA A 96 2.85 15.79 0.54
N MET A 97 2.41 15.75 1.80
CA MET A 97 3.09 14.98 2.84
C MET A 97 2.16 13.93 3.40
N LEU A 98 2.72 12.76 3.65
CA LEU A 98 2.01 11.71 4.36
C LEU A 98 2.18 11.94 5.87
N ASP A 99 1.11 12.37 6.51
CA ASP A 99 1.05 12.59 7.95
C ASP A 99 -0.38 12.39 8.46
N PRO A 100 -0.67 12.48 9.78
CA PRO A 100 -2.01 12.30 10.31
C PRO A 100 -3.07 13.29 9.81
N THR A 101 -2.67 14.36 9.11
CA THR A 101 -3.59 15.34 8.53
C THR A 101 -3.91 15.07 7.06
N ILE A 102 -3.35 14.00 6.47
CA ILE A 102 -3.47 13.66 5.05
C ILE A 102 -4.93 13.56 4.57
N ALA A 103 -5.86 13.12 5.43
CA ALA A 103 -7.28 13.06 5.13
C ALA A 103 -7.88 14.45 4.79
N SER A 104 -7.31 15.52 5.33
CA SER A 104 -7.70 16.91 5.06
C SER A 104 -6.85 17.60 3.99
N LEU A 105 -5.93 16.86 3.35
CA LEU A 105 -5.07 17.40 2.28
C LEU A 105 -5.92 18.04 1.18
N ARG A 106 -5.60 19.28 0.85
CA ARG A 106 -6.24 20.00 -0.25
C ARG A 106 -5.32 20.04 -1.46
N ILE A 107 -5.90 19.71 -2.59
CA ILE A 107 -5.25 19.76 -3.90
C ILE A 107 -5.87 20.85 -4.77
N ARG A 108 -5.10 21.37 -5.72
CA ARG A 108 -5.63 22.18 -6.82
C ARG A 108 -6.21 21.24 -7.87
N TYR A 109 -7.55 21.12 -7.90
CA TYR A 109 -8.23 20.22 -8.83
C TYR A 109 -7.97 20.66 -10.29
N PRO A 110 -7.28 19.85 -11.12
CA PRO A 110 -6.72 20.36 -12.37
C PRO A 110 -7.76 20.78 -13.43
N GLU A 111 -8.97 20.21 -13.37
CA GLU A 111 -10.01 20.49 -14.38
C GLU A 111 -10.70 21.84 -14.15
N THR A 112 -10.78 22.32 -12.90
CA THR A 112 -11.51 23.55 -12.57
C THR A 112 -10.65 24.60 -11.86
N GLY A 113 -9.47 24.21 -11.33
CA GLY A 113 -8.65 25.08 -10.50
C GLY A 113 -9.17 25.27 -9.06
N GLU A 114 -10.25 24.60 -8.68
CA GLU A 114 -10.80 24.65 -7.31
C GLU A 114 -9.84 24.01 -6.31
N LEU A 115 -9.84 24.50 -5.08
CA LEU A 115 -9.11 23.88 -3.98
C LEU A 115 -10.03 22.88 -3.26
N LEU A 116 -9.85 21.60 -3.54
CA LEU A 116 -10.65 20.48 -3.02
C LEU A 116 -9.84 19.59 -2.10
N THR A 117 -10.49 18.93 -1.13
CA THR A 117 -9.89 17.76 -0.48
C THR A 117 -9.73 16.63 -1.49
N VAL A 118 -8.86 15.65 -1.19
CA VAL A 118 -8.70 14.47 -2.06
C VAL A 118 -10.03 13.73 -2.20
N SER A 119 -10.78 13.57 -1.11
CA SER A 119 -12.10 12.93 -1.08
C SER A 119 -13.11 13.65 -2.01
N GLU A 120 -13.18 14.99 -1.93
CA GLU A 120 -14.04 15.79 -2.81
C GLU A 120 -13.67 15.65 -4.28
N ALA A 121 -12.38 15.68 -4.59
CA ALA A 121 -11.86 15.50 -5.95
C ALA A 121 -12.14 14.09 -6.50
N VAL A 122 -11.94 13.04 -5.69
CA VAL A 122 -12.25 11.65 -6.04
C VAL A 122 -13.74 11.48 -6.30
N LYS A 123 -14.60 12.04 -5.44
CA LYS A 123 -16.05 12.02 -5.61
C LYS A 123 -16.50 12.74 -6.89
N LYS A 124 -15.77 13.78 -7.30
CA LYS A 124 -16.08 14.55 -8.53
C LYS A 124 -15.58 13.82 -9.79
N LYS A 125 -14.41 13.18 -9.73
CA LYS A 125 -13.74 12.54 -10.88
C LYS A 125 -14.12 11.08 -11.09
N HIS A 126 -14.35 10.32 -10.01
CA HIS A 126 -14.48 8.86 -10.03
C HIS A 126 -13.35 8.19 -10.84
N PRO A 127 -12.08 8.39 -10.45
CA PRO A 127 -10.97 7.83 -11.22
C PRO A 127 -11.06 6.30 -11.23
N LYS A 128 -10.78 5.69 -12.38
CA LYS A 128 -10.74 4.22 -12.49
C LYS A 128 -9.59 3.66 -11.65
N ARG A 129 -8.43 4.36 -11.66
CA ARG A 129 -7.24 3.99 -10.91
C ARG A 129 -6.57 5.20 -10.28
N MET A 130 -6.00 5.02 -9.09
CA MET A 130 -5.13 6.01 -8.47
C MET A 130 -3.80 5.40 -8.11
N LEU A 131 -2.70 6.06 -8.49
CA LEU A 131 -1.36 5.72 -8.03
C LEU A 131 -0.97 6.69 -6.93
N LEU A 132 -0.62 6.14 -5.76
CA LEU A 132 -0.18 6.88 -4.59
C LEU A 132 1.31 6.60 -4.35
N CYS A 133 2.13 7.65 -4.17
CA CYS A 133 3.56 7.51 -3.89
C CYS A 133 3.97 8.52 -2.82
N PHE A 134 4.18 8.05 -1.59
CA PHE A 134 4.52 8.84 -0.42
C PHE A 134 5.54 8.13 0.46
N GLY A 135 6.34 8.88 1.20
CA GLY A 135 7.19 8.39 2.26
C GLY A 135 8.61 8.96 2.26
N LEU A 136 9.10 9.50 1.13
CA LEU A 136 10.45 10.07 1.07
C LEU A 136 10.59 11.32 1.97
N ASN A 137 9.64 12.24 1.90
CA ASN A 137 9.69 13.50 2.67
C ASN A 137 9.61 13.29 4.19
N GLY A 138 9.15 12.16 4.65
CA GLY A 138 9.04 11.81 6.07
C GLY A 138 9.91 10.62 6.50
N ALA A 139 10.77 10.09 5.62
CA ALA A 139 11.43 8.80 5.80
C ALA A 139 12.08 8.61 7.18
N VAL A 140 12.93 9.53 7.62
CA VAL A 140 13.59 9.45 8.94
C VAL A 140 12.60 9.51 10.10
N GLN A 141 11.49 10.26 9.96
CA GLN A 141 10.45 10.33 10.99
C GLN A 141 9.62 9.05 11.04
N PHE A 142 9.29 8.48 9.90
CA PHE A 142 8.61 7.19 9.84
C PHE A 142 9.46 6.10 10.48
N LYS A 143 10.77 6.05 10.16
CA LYS A 143 11.71 5.12 10.82
C LYS A 143 11.69 5.26 12.35
N LYS A 144 11.66 6.48 12.88
CA LYS A 144 11.60 6.73 14.32
C LYS A 144 10.26 6.33 14.96
N ARG A 145 9.16 6.43 14.23
CA ARG A 145 7.81 6.19 14.73
C ARG A 145 7.30 4.76 14.48
N GLY A 146 7.94 4.03 13.57
CA GLY A 146 7.63 2.64 13.24
C GLY A 146 6.58 2.45 12.16
N SER A 147 6.43 1.19 11.73
CA SER A 147 5.58 0.77 10.62
C SER A 147 4.10 1.11 10.83
N ASP A 148 3.57 0.89 12.04
CA ASP A 148 2.16 1.16 12.35
C ASP A 148 1.80 2.62 12.08
N TYR A 149 2.65 3.55 12.52
CA TYR A 149 2.43 4.97 12.28
C TYR A 149 2.42 5.32 10.77
N PHE A 150 3.34 4.76 9.99
CA PHE A 150 3.38 4.95 8.54
C PHE A 150 2.13 4.39 7.88
N LYS A 151 1.78 3.14 8.21
CA LYS A 151 0.59 2.48 7.67
C LYS A 151 -0.69 3.22 8.05
N ASP A 152 -0.81 3.71 9.29
CA ASP A 152 -1.99 4.45 9.74
C ASP A 152 -2.16 5.77 8.98
N CYS A 153 -1.07 6.51 8.71
CA CYS A 153 -1.14 7.69 7.84
C CYS A 153 -1.65 7.35 6.44
N TYR A 154 -1.19 6.25 5.84
CA TYR A 154 -1.68 5.79 4.54
C TYR A 154 -3.16 5.38 4.59
N ARG A 155 -3.57 4.64 5.64
CA ARG A 155 -4.96 4.21 5.82
C ARG A 155 -5.95 5.37 5.86
N LEU A 156 -5.57 6.49 6.47
CA LEU A 156 -6.40 7.70 6.46
C LEU A 156 -6.72 8.14 5.03
N LEU A 157 -5.72 8.21 4.15
CA LEU A 157 -5.90 8.59 2.75
C LEU A 157 -6.68 7.53 1.95
N VAL A 158 -6.31 6.26 2.11
CA VAL A 158 -6.95 5.13 1.42
C VAL A 158 -8.44 5.06 1.77
N ASN A 159 -8.80 5.23 3.04
CA ASN A 159 -10.19 5.19 3.50
C ASN A 159 -11.01 6.35 2.91
N GLU A 160 -10.45 7.56 2.83
CA GLU A 160 -11.10 8.70 2.19
C GLU A 160 -11.37 8.45 0.68
N ILE A 161 -10.41 7.86 -0.02
CA ILE A 161 -10.55 7.50 -1.43
C ILE A 161 -11.62 6.41 -1.61
N LYS A 162 -11.54 5.32 -0.83
CA LYS A 162 -12.50 4.21 -0.88
C LYS A 162 -13.92 4.66 -0.54
N ALA A 163 -14.08 5.55 0.46
CA ALA A 163 -15.39 6.10 0.84
C ALA A 163 -15.97 7.00 -0.25
N ALA A 164 -15.14 7.77 -0.94
CA ALA A 164 -15.57 8.67 -2.02
C ALA A 164 -15.87 7.94 -3.34
N SER A 165 -15.14 6.86 -3.65
CA SER A 165 -15.28 6.06 -4.87
C SER A 165 -14.82 4.61 -4.61
N PRO A 166 -15.74 3.73 -4.14
CA PRO A 166 -15.40 2.34 -3.78
C PRO A 166 -14.81 1.50 -4.93
N GLN A 167 -15.10 1.86 -6.18
CA GLN A 167 -14.62 1.17 -7.37
C GLN A 167 -13.26 1.67 -7.88
N THR A 168 -12.68 2.70 -7.26
CA THR A 168 -11.34 3.17 -7.61
C THR A 168 -10.30 2.12 -7.18
N ASN A 169 -9.56 1.57 -8.15
CA ASN A 169 -8.44 0.70 -7.86
C ASN A 169 -7.25 1.54 -7.39
N ILE A 170 -6.75 1.28 -6.18
CA ILE A 170 -5.63 2.00 -5.59
C ILE A 170 -4.36 1.17 -5.76
N VAL A 171 -3.33 1.80 -6.33
CA VAL A 171 -1.97 1.26 -6.47
C VAL A 171 -1.04 2.11 -5.63
N ILE A 172 -0.34 1.52 -4.68
CA ILE A 172 0.74 2.19 -3.95
C ILE A 172 2.05 1.88 -4.68
N ALA A 173 2.74 2.92 -5.12
CA ALA A 173 4.07 2.80 -5.70
C ALA A 173 5.13 2.96 -4.62
N SER A 174 6.25 2.22 -4.75
CA SER A 174 7.41 2.39 -3.89
C SER A 174 7.96 3.81 -3.95
N CYS A 175 8.48 4.31 -2.82
CA CYS A 175 9.31 5.50 -2.78
C CYS A 175 10.59 5.28 -3.60
N PHE A 176 11.08 6.35 -4.20
CA PHE A 176 12.29 6.28 -5.02
C PHE A 176 13.55 6.38 -4.15
N PRO A 177 14.65 5.71 -4.54
CA PRO A 177 15.93 5.86 -3.89
C PRO A 177 16.48 7.29 -4.11
N VAL A 178 17.49 7.69 -3.32
CA VAL A 178 18.22 8.95 -3.50
C VAL A 178 19.63 8.69 -4.03
N ALA A 179 20.15 9.63 -4.83
CA ALA A 179 21.42 9.50 -5.51
C ALA A 179 22.61 9.97 -4.64
N GLU A 180 23.83 9.65 -5.06
CA GLU A 180 25.07 9.99 -4.35
C GLU A 180 25.28 11.48 -4.08
N ASN A 181 24.77 12.35 -4.96
CA ASN A 181 24.86 13.82 -4.85
C ASN A 181 23.72 14.44 -4.05
N MET A 182 22.89 13.66 -3.35
CA MET A 182 21.84 14.17 -2.46
C MET A 182 22.44 15.06 -1.37
N ASP A 183 21.89 16.25 -1.18
CA ASP A 183 22.27 17.12 -0.05
C ASP A 183 21.79 16.52 1.27
N MET A 184 22.72 15.92 2.01
CA MET A 184 22.47 15.29 3.30
C MET A 184 22.56 16.24 4.50
N THR A 185 22.81 17.53 4.29
CA THR A 185 23.01 18.49 5.41
C THR A 185 21.78 18.64 6.32
N ARG A 186 20.58 18.34 5.81
CA ARG A 186 19.31 18.40 6.55
C ARG A 186 18.92 17.09 7.20
N TYR A 187 19.69 16.02 6.97
CA TYR A 187 19.38 14.68 7.46
C TYR A 187 20.29 14.33 8.66
N SER A 188 19.76 13.65 9.63
CA SER A 188 20.51 13.13 10.79
C SER A 188 21.07 11.72 10.56
N VAL A 189 21.08 11.26 9.32
CA VAL A 189 21.52 9.94 8.87
C VAL A 189 22.44 10.09 7.66
N THR A 190 23.24 9.09 7.37
CA THR A 190 24.05 9.00 6.15
C THR A 190 23.19 8.70 4.92
N LEU A 191 23.75 8.88 3.72
CA LEU A 191 23.09 8.56 2.46
C LEU A 191 22.65 7.09 2.38
N ASP A 192 23.54 6.18 2.79
CA ASP A 192 23.25 4.73 2.75
C ASP A 192 22.18 4.35 3.79
N GLU A 193 22.22 4.95 4.97
CA GLU A 193 21.15 4.79 5.97
C GLU A 193 19.80 5.32 5.44
N LEU A 194 19.79 6.46 4.73
CA LEU A 194 18.56 7.00 4.15
C LEU A 194 17.98 6.04 3.10
N ASN A 195 18.81 5.51 2.19
CA ASN A 195 18.35 4.52 1.20
C ASN A 195 17.85 3.25 1.89
N GLY A 196 18.54 2.78 2.94
CA GLY A 196 18.07 1.64 3.74
C GLY A 196 16.72 1.91 4.43
N ILE A 197 16.49 3.11 4.94
CA ILE A 197 15.19 3.53 5.50
C ILE A 197 14.11 3.57 4.42
N ILE A 198 14.42 4.05 3.22
CA ILE A 198 13.49 4.06 2.08
C ILE A 198 13.07 2.62 1.74
N ASP A 199 14.02 1.68 1.71
CA ASP A 199 13.72 0.27 1.43
C ASP A 199 12.83 -0.34 2.51
N GLU A 200 13.05 -0.01 3.77
CA GLU A 200 12.21 -0.47 4.89
C GLU A 200 10.79 0.11 4.79
N ILE A 201 10.64 1.40 4.47
CA ILE A 201 9.33 2.03 4.23
C ILE A 201 8.61 1.37 3.05
N ASN A 202 9.33 1.02 1.99
CA ASN A 202 8.79 0.31 0.84
C ASN A 202 8.27 -1.09 1.23
N ALA A 203 8.97 -1.79 2.13
CA ALA A 203 8.48 -3.05 2.69
C ALA A 203 7.18 -2.84 3.49
N TRP A 204 7.09 -1.81 4.34
CA TRP A 204 5.87 -1.48 5.08
C TRP A 204 4.70 -1.10 4.16
N ALA A 205 4.99 -0.44 3.03
CA ALA A 205 3.97 -0.12 2.03
C ALA A 205 3.43 -1.38 1.33
N LEU A 206 4.28 -2.36 1.05
CA LEU A 206 3.86 -3.67 0.53
C LEU A 206 3.00 -4.41 1.56
N GLU A 207 3.44 -4.49 2.82
CA GLU A 207 2.65 -5.10 3.90
C GLU A 207 1.27 -4.43 4.04
N LEU A 208 1.21 -3.08 3.98
CA LEU A 208 -0.06 -2.36 3.98
C LEU A 208 -0.96 -2.77 2.81
N CYS A 209 -0.39 -2.94 1.61
CA CYS A 209 -1.16 -3.38 0.46
C CYS A 209 -1.74 -4.79 0.65
N GLU A 210 -0.99 -5.70 1.27
CA GLU A 210 -1.46 -7.04 1.63
C GLU A 210 -2.59 -7.00 2.67
N GLU A 211 -2.44 -6.16 3.71
CA GLU A 211 -3.44 -5.98 4.78
C GLU A 211 -4.75 -5.36 4.26
N GLU A 212 -4.67 -4.42 3.32
CA GLU A 212 -5.80 -3.62 2.84
C GLU A 212 -6.39 -4.11 1.49
N GLY A 213 -5.82 -5.18 0.91
CA GLY A 213 -6.23 -5.68 -0.41
C GLY A 213 -5.99 -4.67 -1.54
N LEU A 214 -4.87 -3.95 -1.49
CA LEU A 214 -4.43 -3.00 -2.50
C LEU A 214 -3.38 -3.62 -3.42
N SER A 215 -3.03 -2.91 -4.50
CA SER A 215 -1.92 -3.28 -5.37
C SER A 215 -0.66 -2.49 -5.02
N TYR A 216 0.51 -3.15 -5.08
CA TYR A 216 1.81 -2.54 -4.86
C TYR A 216 2.68 -2.60 -6.11
N LEU A 217 3.26 -1.46 -6.51
CA LEU A 217 4.16 -1.32 -7.67
C LEU A 217 5.59 -1.05 -7.19
N ALA A 218 6.48 -2.03 -7.32
CA ALA A 218 7.87 -1.95 -6.87
C ALA A 218 8.77 -1.20 -7.87
N VAL A 219 8.40 0.03 -8.21
CA VAL A 219 9.09 0.83 -9.25
C VAL A 219 10.50 1.28 -8.86
N ASN A 220 10.82 1.30 -7.55
CA ASN A 220 12.18 1.59 -7.07
C ASN A 220 13.23 0.62 -7.64
N GLU A 221 12.85 -0.61 -7.97
CA GLU A 221 13.79 -1.64 -8.45
C GLU A 221 14.45 -1.26 -9.78
N ILE A 222 13.73 -0.59 -10.68
CA ILE A 222 14.28 -0.15 -11.96
C ILE A 222 15.14 1.12 -11.85
N LEU A 223 15.04 1.83 -10.71
CA LEU A 223 15.72 3.12 -10.49
C LEU A 223 17.05 2.96 -9.77
N LYS A 224 17.31 1.83 -9.10
CA LYS A 224 18.50 1.58 -8.30
C LYS A 224 19.72 1.23 -9.15
N ASP A 225 20.87 1.72 -8.73
CA ASP A 225 22.18 1.22 -9.13
C ASP A 225 22.58 -0.02 -8.31
N GLU A 226 23.77 -0.57 -8.55
CA GLU A 226 24.32 -1.75 -7.85
C GLU A 226 24.51 -1.53 -6.34
N ARG A 227 24.52 -0.28 -5.86
CA ARG A 227 24.65 0.09 -4.44
C ARG A 227 23.30 0.40 -3.79
N GLY A 228 22.18 0.21 -4.52
CA GLY A 228 20.83 0.52 -4.05
C GLY A 228 20.49 2.01 -4.04
N ARG A 229 21.30 2.87 -4.67
CA ARG A 229 21.09 4.30 -4.80
C ARG A 229 20.39 4.62 -6.12
N LEU A 230 19.78 5.81 -6.22
CA LEU A 230 19.24 6.28 -7.49
C LEU A 230 20.36 6.39 -8.53
N LYS A 231 20.15 5.78 -9.70
CA LYS A 231 21.07 5.86 -10.84
C LYS A 231 21.37 7.32 -11.17
N THR A 232 22.64 7.62 -11.43
CA THR A 232 23.11 8.97 -11.70
C THR A 232 22.42 9.61 -12.91
N GLU A 233 22.15 8.84 -13.95
CA GLU A 233 21.45 9.29 -15.16
C GLU A 233 19.96 9.57 -14.95
N TYR A 234 19.38 9.12 -13.85
CA TYR A 234 17.96 9.31 -13.56
C TYR A 234 17.67 10.50 -12.64
N GLN A 235 18.67 11.11 -12.01
CA GLN A 235 18.48 12.28 -11.17
C GLN A 235 18.72 13.59 -11.94
N ASN A 236 18.03 14.66 -11.57
CA ASN A 236 18.04 15.94 -12.31
C ASN A 236 19.06 16.98 -11.83
N GLY A 237 20.00 16.60 -10.96
CA GLY A 237 21.03 17.49 -10.39
C GLY A 237 20.95 17.65 -8.87
N ASP A 238 19.84 17.35 -8.23
CA ASP A 238 19.63 17.51 -6.78
C ASP A 238 19.63 16.20 -5.97
N GLY A 239 19.78 15.08 -6.66
CA GLY A 239 19.93 13.76 -6.03
C GLY A 239 18.64 13.05 -5.65
N HIS A 240 17.45 13.63 -5.86
CA HIS A 240 16.18 12.99 -5.51
C HIS A 240 15.04 13.24 -6.50
N HIS A 241 15.04 14.32 -7.26
CA HIS A 241 14.07 14.50 -8.33
C HIS A 241 14.57 13.88 -9.62
N LEU A 242 13.64 13.34 -10.41
CA LEU A 242 13.99 12.52 -11.56
C LEU A 242 14.06 13.31 -12.87
N THR A 243 14.86 12.79 -13.81
CA THR A 243 14.87 13.21 -15.20
C THR A 243 13.59 12.78 -15.93
N ARG A 244 13.38 13.34 -17.12
CA ARG A 244 12.26 12.95 -17.98
C ARG A 244 12.35 11.47 -18.38
N GLU A 245 13.55 11.01 -18.67
CA GLU A 245 13.87 9.62 -19.08
C GLU A 245 13.49 8.63 -17.98
N ALA A 246 13.83 8.95 -16.73
CA ALA A 246 13.45 8.11 -15.58
C ALA A 246 11.93 7.98 -15.45
N TYR A 247 11.17 9.07 -15.63
CA TYR A 247 9.70 8.97 -15.60
C TYR A 247 9.14 8.17 -16.77
N LEU A 248 9.74 8.19 -17.95
CA LEU A 248 9.32 7.35 -19.06
C LEU A 248 9.51 5.85 -18.73
N GLU A 249 10.62 5.48 -18.07
CA GLU A 249 10.85 4.12 -17.61
C GLU A 249 9.85 3.72 -16.50
N ILE A 250 9.53 4.63 -15.56
CA ILE A 250 8.48 4.40 -14.54
C ILE A 250 7.12 4.14 -15.19
N LEU A 251 6.72 4.95 -16.16
CA LEU A 251 5.44 4.79 -16.85
C LEU A 251 5.39 3.51 -17.68
N LYS A 252 6.50 3.14 -18.30
CA LYS A 252 6.64 1.85 -19.00
C LYS A 252 6.53 0.69 -18.01
N TYR A 253 7.19 0.78 -16.85
CA TYR A 253 7.08 -0.22 -15.79
C TYR A 253 5.63 -0.36 -15.30
N LEU A 254 4.92 0.74 -15.10
CA LEU A 254 3.50 0.73 -14.73
C LEU A 254 2.63 0.04 -15.81
N ARG A 255 2.89 0.26 -17.10
CA ARG A 255 2.15 -0.41 -18.19
C ARG A 255 2.41 -1.90 -18.28
N THR A 256 3.60 -2.33 -17.88
CA THR A 256 4.02 -3.74 -17.93
C THR A 256 3.84 -4.49 -16.60
N HIS A 257 3.21 -3.86 -15.61
CA HIS A 257 2.88 -4.43 -14.30
C HIS A 257 1.44 -4.01 -13.94
N GLY A 258 0.49 -4.48 -14.76
CA GLY A 258 -0.89 -4.02 -14.68
C GLY A 258 -1.64 -4.48 -13.44
N ALA A 259 -2.26 -3.55 -12.72
CA ALA A 259 -3.28 -3.86 -11.72
C ALA A 259 -4.58 -4.30 -12.42
N LYS A 260 -5.17 -5.41 -11.96
CA LYS A 260 -6.42 -5.98 -12.48
C LYS A 260 -7.62 -5.08 -12.24
#